data_444c20a1851828841a43564e7e8a5a00
#
_entry.id   444c20a1851828841a43564e7e8a5a00
#
_cell.length_a   1.000
_cell.length_b   1.000
_cell.length_c   1.000
_cell.angle_alpha   90.00
_cell.angle_beta   90.00
_cell.angle_gamma   90.00
#
_symmetry.space_group_name_H-M   'P 1'
#
loop_
_entity.id
_entity.type
_entity.pdbx_description
1 polymer ?
#
loop_
_entity_poly.entity_id
_entity_poly.type
_entity_poly.pdbx_seq_one_letter_code
_entity_poly.pdbx_strand_id
1 'polypeptide(L)'
;GHLVIVSEFADLEGKDAKAALHAYLIVIQAGAILAVGLIYRKEIWSMLLGFLGMDPRGKRLGFNLIIAFLPAAAMGPFLDDLIESYLFGLLPIAAALFTGALFMHWAESRKKRIEGEYPAKAGKSLDDLTWTGSIFIGFLQCFAMWPGTSRSMMTIVGGYLVGLDRAKAAEFSFLLGLITLTAAAGYKCVTKWSLMSQHLAM
;
A
#
# COMPACT_ATOMS: atom_id res chain seq x y z
N GLY A 1 0.84 -5.71 10.50
CA GLY A 1 0.93 -7.12 10.96
C GLY A 1 2.08 -7.33 11.92
N HIS A 2 3.33 -7.39 11.47
CA HIS A 2 4.51 -7.68 12.32
C HIS A 2 4.69 -6.68 13.48
N LEU A 3 4.44 -5.40 13.25
CA LEU A 3 4.54 -4.37 14.29
C LEU A 3 3.49 -4.55 15.40
N VAL A 4 2.28 -5.00 15.06
CA VAL A 4 1.23 -5.29 16.05
C VAL A 4 1.64 -6.49 16.92
N ILE A 5 2.21 -7.53 16.31
CA ILE A 5 2.71 -8.70 17.03
C ILE A 5 3.84 -8.29 17.99
N VAL A 6 4.81 -7.52 17.49
CA VAL A 6 5.93 -7.05 18.32
C VAL A 6 5.45 -6.16 19.46
N SER A 7 4.45 -5.29 19.22
CA SER A 7 3.89 -4.43 20.29
C SER A 7 3.16 -5.22 21.36
N GLU A 8 2.52 -6.34 21.00
CA GLU A 8 1.83 -7.23 21.95
C GLU A 8 2.83 -8.03 22.80
N PHE A 9 3.89 -8.55 22.14
CA PHE A 9 4.95 -9.27 22.86
C PHE A 9 5.86 -8.39 23.69
N ALA A 10 5.96 -7.11 23.38
CA ALA A 10 6.82 -6.17 24.12
C ALA A 10 6.24 -5.78 25.49
N ASP A 11 5.01 -6.23 25.81
CA ASP A 11 4.31 -6.03 27.09
C ASP A 11 4.50 -4.60 27.63
N LEU A 12 4.28 -3.61 26.75
CA LEU A 12 4.50 -2.21 27.07
C LEU A 12 3.38 -1.72 27.98
N GLU A 13 3.53 -1.98 29.28
CA GLU A 13 2.69 -1.42 30.33
C GLU A 13 3.07 0.04 30.60
N GLY A 14 2.10 0.93 30.39
CA GLY A 14 2.23 2.36 30.68
C GLY A 14 1.83 3.26 29.52
N LYS A 15 1.22 4.40 29.86
CA LYS A 15 0.77 5.39 28.86
C LYS A 15 1.95 5.98 28.07
N ASP A 16 3.08 6.19 28.74
CA ASP A 16 4.28 6.77 28.12
C ASP A 16 4.96 5.81 27.13
N ALA A 17 4.99 4.50 27.43
CA ALA A 17 5.53 3.48 26.54
C ALA A 17 4.68 3.31 25.28
N LYS A 18 3.36 3.35 25.39
CA LYS A 18 2.43 3.33 24.24
C LYS A 18 2.57 4.61 23.40
N ALA A 19 2.69 5.77 24.02
CA ALA A 19 2.91 7.03 23.29
C ALA A 19 4.26 7.04 22.54
N ALA A 20 5.33 6.54 23.15
CA ALA A 20 6.64 6.40 22.51
C ALA A 20 6.59 5.42 21.31
N LEU A 21 5.89 4.30 21.44
CA LEU A 21 5.68 3.36 20.34
C LEU A 21 4.93 4.01 19.17
N HIS A 22 3.85 4.75 19.44
CA HIS A 22 3.11 5.46 18.41
C HIS A 22 3.98 6.50 17.69
N ALA A 23 4.78 7.28 18.43
CA ALA A 23 5.71 8.25 17.86
C ALA A 23 6.76 7.55 16.97
N TYR A 24 7.32 6.43 17.43
CA TYR A 24 8.28 5.64 16.67
C TYR A 24 7.69 5.10 15.37
N LEU A 25 6.45 4.60 15.39
CA LEU A 25 5.75 4.13 14.18
C LEU A 25 5.54 5.26 13.16
N ILE A 26 5.21 6.46 13.62
CA ILE A 26 5.06 7.64 12.74
C ILE A 26 6.40 8.00 12.09
N VAL A 27 7.49 8.00 12.85
CA VAL A 27 8.84 8.31 12.33
C VAL A 27 9.28 7.29 11.28
N ILE A 28 9.07 5.99 11.54
CA ILE A 28 9.37 4.93 10.56
C ILE A 28 8.56 5.12 9.29
N GLN A 29 7.26 5.43 9.42
CA GLN A 29 6.38 5.61 8.28
C GLN A 29 6.77 6.85 7.46
N ALA A 30 7.11 7.96 8.12
CA ALA A 30 7.62 9.16 7.46
C ALA A 30 8.94 8.88 6.72
N GLY A 31 9.86 8.15 7.37
CA GLY A 31 11.13 7.72 6.75
C GLY A 31 10.90 6.85 5.51
N ALA A 32 9.97 5.91 5.56
CA ALA A 32 9.62 5.06 4.41
C ALA A 32 9.02 5.88 3.26
N ILE A 33 8.14 6.83 3.55
CA ILE A 33 7.55 7.74 2.54
C ILE A 33 8.65 8.57 1.87
N LEU A 34 9.57 9.15 2.65
CA LEU A 34 10.69 9.92 2.13
C LEU A 34 11.63 9.07 1.27
N ALA A 35 11.96 7.86 1.72
CA ALA A 35 12.82 6.93 0.97
C ALA A 35 12.22 6.58 -0.40
N VAL A 36 10.92 6.24 -0.45
CA VAL A 36 10.21 5.96 -1.69
C VAL A 36 10.18 7.21 -2.58
N GLY A 37 9.89 8.38 -2.01
CA GLY A 37 9.89 9.66 -2.73
C GLY A 37 11.24 9.97 -3.36
N LEU A 38 12.35 9.71 -2.65
CA LEU A 38 13.71 9.93 -3.17
C LEU A 38 14.11 8.90 -4.23
N ILE A 39 13.78 7.63 -4.04
CA ILE A 39 14.09 6.55 -4.99
C ILE A 39 13.36 6.79 -6.31
N TYR A 40 12.06 7.08 -6.25
CA TYR A 40 11.18 7.26 -7.42
C TYR A 40 10.97 8.73 -7.81
N ARG A 41 11.91 9.62 -7.45
CA ARG A 41 11.79 11.06 -7.75
C ARG A 41 11.63 11.37 -9.24
N LYS A 42 12.21 10.55 -10.12
CA LYS A 42 12.09 10.72 -11.57
C LYS A 42 10.68 10.42 -12.06
N GLU A 43 10.09 9.35 -11.58
CA GLU A 43 8.73 8.93 -11.88
C GLU A 43 7.71 9.93 -11.33
N ILE A 44 7.94 10.42 -10.10
CA ILE A 44 7.11 11.48 -9.50
C ILE A 44 7.20 12.76 -10.31
N TRP A 45 8.41 13.17 -10.72
CA TRP A 45 8.60 14.35 -11.56
C TRP A 45 7.94 14.19 -12.94
N SER A 46 8.10 13.02 -13.56
CA SER A 46 7.41 12.66 -14.81
C SER A 46 5.88 12.76 -14.68
N MET A 47 5.31 12.26 -13.58
CA MET A 47 3.87 12.39 -13.33
C MET A 47 3.43 13.85 -13.19
N LEU A 48 4.18 14.68 -12.48
CA LEU A 48 3.90 16.12 -12.34
C LEU A 48 3.93 16.82 -13.70
N LEU A 49 4.96 16.59 -14.50
CA LEU A 49 5.05 17.10 -15.87
C LEU A 49 3.92 16.55 -16.76
N GLY A 50 3.52 15.30 -16.52
CA GLY A 50 2.42 14.66 -17.23
C GLY A 50 1.06 15.34 -16.98
N PHE A 51 0.77 15.74 -15.75
CA PHE A 51 -0.44 16.53 -15.42
C PHE A 51 -0.41 17.94 -16.02
N LEU A 52 0.78 18.49 -16.26
CA LEU A 52 0.96 19.75 -16.99
C LEU A 52 0.91 19.57 -18.54
N GLY A 53 0.72 18.35 -19.02
CA GLY A 53 0.64 18.03 -20.45
C GLY A 53 1.99 17.89 -21.16
N MET A 54 3.10 17.92 -20.43
CA MET A 54 4.47 17.89 -20.98
C MET A 54 5.05 16.47 -21.13
N ASP A 55 4.51 15.48 -20.39
CA ASP A 55 4.97 14.09 -20.41
C ASP A 55 3.77 13.10 -20.48
N PRO A 56 3.48 12.52 -21.67
CA PRO A 56 2.38 11.58 -21.83
C PRO A 56 2.54 10.28 -21.01
N ARG A 57 3.78 9.82 -20.77
CA ARG A 57 4.07 8.63 -19.96
C ARG A 57 3.77 8.90 -18.50
N GLY A 58 4.26 10.01 -17.98
CA GLY A 58 3.99 10.45 -16.61
C GLY A 58 2.50 10.66 -16.36
N LYS A 59 1.77 11.25 -17.31
CA LYS A 59 0.31 11.40 -17.24
C LYS A 59 -0.39 10.04 -17.11
N ARG A 60 -0.02 9.06 -17.95
CA ARG A 60 -0.61 7.73 -17.94
C ARG A 60 -0.34 7.00 -16.62
N LEU A 61 0.91 7.05 -16.14
CA LEU A 61 1.30 6.45 -14.86
C LEU A 61 0.52 7.08 -13.70
N GLY A 62 0.48 8.41 -13.63
CA GLY A 62 -0.25 9.13 -12.59
C GLY A 62 -1.75 8.81 -12.61
N PHE A 63 -2.36 8.75 -13.80
CA PHE A 63 -3.78 8.39 -13.95
C PHE A 63 -4.06 6.94 -13.52
N ASN A 64 -3.20 6.00 -13.89
CA ASN A 64 -3.31 4.60 -13.47
C ASN A 64 -3.16 4.44 -11.94
N LEU A 65 -2.28 5.21 -11.31
CA LEU A 65 -2.13 5.21 -9.85
C LEU A 65 -3.35 5.80 -9.14
N ILE A 66 -3.92 6.88 -9.66
CA ILE A 66 -5.17 7.45 -9.13
C ILE A 66 -6.31 6.44 -9.24
N ILE A 67 -6.48 5.79 -10.39
CA ILE A 67 -7.50 4.75 -10.59
C ILE A 67 -7.31 3.60 -9.60
N ALA A 68 -6.07 3.14 -9.40
CA ALA A 68 -5.78 2.07 -8.44
C ALA A 68 -5.99 2.49 -6.97
N PHE A 69 -5.87 3.79 -6.68
CA PHE A 69 -6.13 4.34 -5.34
C PHE A 69 -7.63 4.43 -5.01
N LEU A 70 -8.48 4.73 -6.01
CA LEU A 70 -9.91 5.03 -5.81
C LEU A 70 -10.68 3.95 -5.03
N PRO A 71 -10.57 2.63 -5.32
CA PRO A 71 -11.32 1.62 -4.56
C PRO A 71 -11.01 1.67 -3.06
N ALA A 72 -9.72 1.77 -2.70
CA ALA A 72 -9.29 1.83 -1.31
C ALA A 72 -9.71 3.16 -0.63
N ALA A 73 -9.66 4.27 -1.35
CA ALA A 73 -10.12 5.56 -0.85
C ALA A 73 -11.63 5.59 -0.59
N ALA A 74 -12.41 4.94 -1.46
CA ALA A 74 -13.86 4.85 -1.31
C ALA A 74 -14.27 3.90 -0.16
N MET A 75 -13.62 2.75 -0.04
CA MET A 75 -13.97 1.72 0.95
C MET A 75 -13.40 2.00 2.34
N GLY A 76 -12.24 2.66 2.43
CA GLY A 76 -11.53 2.90 3.71
C GLY A 76 -12.40 3.49 4.80
N PRO A 77 -13.01 4.66 4.59
CA PRO A 77 -13.82 5.32 5.62
C PRO A 77 -15.04 4.52 6.10
N PHE A 78 -15.59 3.64 5.25
CA PHE A 78 -16.75 2.82 5.60
C PHE A 78 -16.39 1.52 6.31
N LEU A 79 -15.18 1.02 6.08
CA LEU A 79 -14.73 -0.27 6.63
C LEU A 79 -13.85 -0.11 7.88
N ASP A 80 -13.38 1.11 8.20
CA ASP A 80 -12.42 1.35 9.29
C ASP A 80 -12.97 0.82 10.62
N ASP A 81 -14.19 1.21 11.01
CA ASP A 81 -14.83 0.76 12.26
C ASP A 81 -15.11 -0.74 12.29
N LEU A 82 -15.52 -1.31 11.16
CA LEU A 82 -15.80 -2.75 11.04
C LEU A 82 -14.51 -3.57 11.16
N ILE A 83 -13.45 -3.11 10.51
CA ILE A 83 -12.13 -3.74 10.55
C ILE A 83 -11.57 -3.66 11.96
N GLU A 84 -11.67 -2.49 12.61
CA GLU A 84 -11.17 -2.29 13.98
C GLU A 84 -11.89 -3.21 14.97
N SER A 85 -13.22 -3.39 14.85
CA SER A 85 -14.00 -4.19 15.79
C SER A 85 -13.85 -5.70 15.63
N TYR A 86 -13.68 -6.21 14.40
CA TYR A 86 -13.70 -7.65 14.13
C TYR A 86 -12.36 -8.25 13.72
N LEU A 87 -11.48 -7.46 13.13
CA LEU A 87 -10.25 -7.97 12.53
C LEU A 87 -8.96 -7.61 13.30
N PHE A 88 -9.05 -6.73 14.30
CA PHE A 88 -7.94 -6.41 15.20
C PHE A 88 -7.86 -7.41 16.35
N GLY A 89 -7.41 -8.64 16.05
CA GLY A 89 -7.17 -9.68 17.05
C GLY A 89 -6.02 -10.57 16.60
N LEU A 90 -5.40 -11.28 17.55
CA LEU A 90 -4.26 -12.14 17.26
C LEU A 90 -4.62 -13.22 16.23
N LEU A 91 -5.77 -13.85 16.39
CA LEU A 91 -6.23 -14.93 15.49
C LEU A 91 -6.56 -14.44 14.07
N PRO A 92 -7.35 -13.35 13.86
CA PRO A 92 -7.55 -12.78 12.54
C PRO A 92 -6.26 -12.33 11.85
N ILE A 93 -5.32 -11.73 12.60
CA ILE A 93 -4.02 -11.29 12.06
C ILE A 93 -3.18 -12.50 11.63
N ALA A 94 -3.13 -13.56 12.44
CA ALA A 94 -2.42 -14.79 12.10
C ALA A 94 -3.02 -15.47 10.86
N ALA A 95 -4.35 -15.51 10.76
CA ALA A 95 -5.06 -16.04 9.58
C ALA A 95 -4.74 -15.22 8.32
N ALA A 96 -4.71 -13.88 8.43
CA ALA A 96 -4.35 -13.00 7.32
C ALA A 96 -2.90 -13.20 6.85
N LEU A 97 -1.96 -13.37 7.79
CA LEU A 97 -0.56 -13.67 7.48
C LEU A 97 -0.42 -15.01 6.77
N PHE A 98 -1.08 -16.05 7.28
CA PHE A 98 -1.02 -17.39 6.71
C PHE A 98 -1.64 -17.46 5.31
N THR A 99 -2.86 -16.96 5.16
CA THR A 99 -3.56 -16.93 3.85
C THR A 99 -2.83 -16.04 2.85
N GLY A 100 -2.29 -14.92 3.31
CA GLY A 100 -1.45 -14.03 2.48
C GLY A 100 -0.18 -14.73 1.98
N ALA A 101 0.51 -15.49 2.83
CA ALA A 101 1.69 -16.25 2.44
C ALA A 101 1.36 -17.33 1.39
N LEU A 102 0.25 -18.06 1.54
CA LEU A 102 -0.21 -19.03 0.55
C LEU A 102 -0.56 -18.35 -0.77
N PHE A 103 -1.25 -17.21 -0.73
CA PHE A 103 -1.61 -16.44 -1.92
C PHE A 103 -0.37 -15.92 -2.66
N MET A 104 0.62 -15.40 -1.92
CA MET A 104 1.89 -14.96 -2.52
C MET A 104 2.65 -16.13 -3.15
N HIS A 105 2.74 -17.27 -2.47
CA HIS A 105 3.39 -18.48 -2.99
C HIS A 105 2.72 -18.97 -4.29
N TRP A 106 1.38 -19.00 -4.31
CA TRP A 106 0.63 -19.33 -5.51
C TRP A 106 0.89 -18.36 -6.67
N ALA A 107 0.84 -17.04 -6.39
CA ALA A 107 1.05 -16.01 -7.39
C ALA A 107 2.47 -16.06 -7.98
N GLU A 108 3.46 -16.27 -7.12
CA GLU A 108 4.87 -16.42 -7.51
C GLU A 108 5.10 -17.67 -8.38
N SER A 109 4.52 -18.80 -7.98
CA SER A 109 4.59 -20.06 -8.75
C SER A 109 3.94 -19.91 -10.12
N ARG A 110 2.77 -19.24 -10.17
CA ARG A 110 2.08 -18.93 -11.42
C ARG A 110 2.91 -17.99 -12.30
N LYS A 111 3.52 -16.97 -11.70
CA LYS A 111 4.36 -16.02 -12.45
C LYS A 111 5.58 -16.72 -13.05
N LYS A 112 6.30 -17.54 -12.28
CA LYS A 112 7.43 -18.35 -12.75
C LYS A 112 7.05 -19.25 -13.92
N ARG A 113 5.89 -19.91 -13.84
CA ARG A 113 5.40 -20.77 -14.92
C ARG A 113 5.15 -19.98 -16.20
N ILE A 114 4.49 -18.82 -16.09
CA ILE A 114 4.22 -17.96 -17.26
C ILE A 114 5.52 -17.45 -17.87
N GLU A 115 6.49 -17.07 -17.06
CA GLU A 115 7.81 -16.62 -17.53
C GLU A 115 8.58 -17.73 -18.27
N GLY A 116 8.45 -18.99 -17.80
CA GLY A 116 9.09 -20.14 -18.45
C GLY A 116 8.39 -20.59 -19.75
N GLU A 117 7.07 -20.63 -19.75
CA GLU A 117 6.29 -21.12 -20.90
C GLU A 117 6.02 -20.03 -21.96
N TYR A 118 5.89 -18.78 -21.52
CA TYR A 118 5.50 -17.64 -22.38
C TYR A 118 6.30 -16.38 -22.03
N PRO A 119 7.62 -16.32 -22.33
CA PRO A 119 8.46 -15.18 -21.93
C PRO A 119 7.94 -13.82 -22.44
N ALA A 120 7.36 -13.78 -23.65
CA ALA A 120 6.79 -12.58 -24.23
C ALA A 120 5.56 -12.01 -23.48
N LYS A 121 4.90 -12.83 -22.65
CA LYS A 121 3.73 -12.41 -21.85
C LYS A 121 4.08 -12.00 -20.41
N ALA A 122 5.31 -12.24 -20.02
CA ALA A 122 5.71 -12.14 -18.61
C ALA A 122 6.24 -10.78 -18.19
N GLY A 123 6.47 -9.86 -19.11
CA GLY A 123 7.25 -8.65 -18.86
C GLY A 123 6.63 -7.35 -19.35
N LYS A 124 5.33 -7.10 -19.09
CA LYS A 124 4.72 -5.80 -19.42
C LYS A 124 5.38 -4.68 -18.61
N SER A 125 5.63 -3.55 -19.30
CA SER A 125 6.06 -2.30 -18.68
C SER A 125 4.88 -1.56 -18.02
N LEU A 126 5.16 -0.49 -17.28
CA LEU A 126 4.12 0.39 -16.75
C LEU A 126 3.38 1.15 -17.86
N ASP A 127 4.03 1.35 -19.01
CA ASP A 127 3.41 1.96 -20.18
C ASP A 127 2.33 1.06 -20.81
N ASP A 128 2.40 -0.27 -20.58
CA ASP A 128 1.43 -1.24 -21.09
C ASP A 128 0.29 -1.50 -20.10
N LEU A 129 0.36 -0.92 -18.90
CA LEU A 129 -0.68 -1.08 -17.89
C LEU A 129 -1.96 -0.35 -18.32
N THR A 130 -3.06 -1.12 -18.39
CA THR A 130 -4.37 -0.60 -18.72
C THR A 130 -5.08 -0.04 -17.49
N TRP A 131 -6.04 0.87 -17.69
CA TRP A 131 -6.86 1.38 -16.59
C TRP A 131 -7.66 0.25 -15.88
N THR A 132 -8.09 -0.78 -16.63
CA THR A 132 -8.75 -1.97 -16.06
C THR A 132 -7.81 -2.79 -15.17
N GLY A 133 -6.54 -2.93 -15.58
CA GLY A 133 -5.51 -3.54 -14.75
C GLY A 133 -5.24 -2.74 -13.48
N SER A 134 -5.23 -1.41 -13.58
CA SER A 134 -5.02 -0.53 -12.43
C SER A 134 -6.17 -0.62 -11.41
N ILE A 135 -7.44 -0.64 -11.87
CA ILE A 135 -8.59 -0.81 -10.99
C ILE A 135 -8.58 -2.19 -10.31
N PHE A 136 -8.15 -3.24 -11.02
CA PHE A 136 -7.99 -4.58 -10.46
C PHE A 136 -6.94 -4.61 -9.33
N ILE A 137 -5.78 -3.97 -9.53
CA ILE A 137 -4.76 -3.80 -8.48
C ILE A 137 -5.34 -3.04 -7.29
N GLY A 138 -6.13 -2.01 -7.54
CA GLY A 138 -6.83 -1.22 -6.52
C GLY A 138 -7.83 -2.04 -5.70
N PHE A 139 -8.59 -2.93 -6.33
CA PHE A 139 -9.48 -3.85 -5.61
C PHE A 139 -8.70 -4.83 -4.75
N LEU A 140 -7.58 -5.37 -5.23
CA LEU A 140 -6.71 -6.21 -4.41
C LEU A 140 -6.12 -5.44 -3.22
N GLN A 141 -5.83 -4.15 -3.38
CA GLN A 141 -5.40 -3.29 -2.28
C GLN A 141 -6.46 -3.19 -1.17
N CYS A 142 -7.76 -3.28 -1.47
CA CYS A 142 -8.82 -3.25 -0.45
C CYS A 142 -8.72 -4.44 0.52
N PHE A 143 -8.31 -5.62 0.06
CA PHE A 143 -8.05 -6.75 0.97
C PHE A 143 -6.90 -6.49 1.94
N ALA A 144 -6.00 -5.57 1.60
CA ALA A 144 -4.91 -5.17 2.48
C ALA A 144 -5.33 -4.25 3.64
N MET A 145 -6.58 -3.85 3.72
CA MET A 145 -7.15 -3.20 4.91
C MET A 145 -7.27 -4.18 6.07
N TRP A 146 -7.37 -5.48 5.79
CA TRP A 146 -7.34 -6.49 6.84
C TRP A 146 -5.97 -6.51 7.52
N PRO A 147 -5.91 -6.28 8.85
CA PRO A 147 -4.66 -6.28 9.60
C PRO A 147 -3.93 -7.62 9.48
N GLY A 148 -2.64 -7.58 9.15
CA GLY A 148 -1.86 -8.79 8.86
C GLY A 148 -1.63 -9.01 7.37
N THR A 149 -2.58 -8.65 6.52
CA THR A 149 -2.38 -8.68 5.06
C THR A 149 -1.42 -7.59 4.65
N SER A 150 -0.37 -7.95 3.94
CA SER A 150 0.60 -6.96 3.44
C SER A 150 0.05 -6.21 2.24
N ARG A 151 -0.08 -4.87 2.34
CA ARG A 151 -0.54 -4.04 1.23
C ARG A 151 0.35 -4.16 0.00
N SER A 152 1.67 -4.06 0.17
CA SER A 152 2.62 -4.21 -0.93
C SER A 152 2.53 -5.59 -1.56
N MET A 153 2.33 -6.64 -0.78
CA MET A 153 2.10 -7.99 -1.29
C MET A 153 0.88 -8.03 -2.21
N MET A 154 -0.27 -7.52 -1.76
CA MET A 154 -1.52 -7.55 -2.55
C MET A 154 -1.39 -6.77 -3.86
N THR A 155 -0.76 -5.61 -3.83
CA THR A 155 -0.57 -4.77 -5.02
C THR A 155 0.50 -5.33 -5.96
N ILE A 156 1.58 -5.95 -5.46
CA ILE A 156 2.58 -6.65 -6.28
C ILE A 156 1.95 -7.88 -6.95
N VAL A 157 1.21 -8.69 -6.19
CA VAL A 157 0.48 -9.84 -6.76
C VAL A 157 -0.52 -9.37 -7.82
N GLY A 158 -1.25 -8.28 -7.55
CA GLY A 158 -2.11 -7.64 -8.55
C GLY A 158 -1.36 -7.30 -9.83
N GLY A 159 -0.17 -6.72 -9.71
CA GLY A 159 0.73 -6.44 -10.83
C GLY A 159 1.13 -7.70 -11.61
N TYR A 160 1.45 -8.80 -10.93
CA TYR A 160 1.75 -10.09 -11.57
C TYR A 160 0.55 -10.63 -12.35
N LEU A 161 -0.65 -10.54 -11.77
CA LEU A 161 -1.87 -11.06 -12.39
C LEU A 161 -2.27 -10.30 -13.64
N VAL A 162 -2.00 -8.99 -13.70
CA VAL A 162 -2.22 -8.18 -14.92
C VAL A 162 -1.05 -8.26 -15.92
N GLY A 163 0.01 -8.99 -15.58
CA GLY A 163 1.13 -9.32 -16.46
C GLY A 163 2.32 -8.36 -16.39
N LEU A 164 2.40 -7.48 -15.39
CA LEU A 164 3.57 -6.63 -15.19
C LEU A 164 4.83 -7.45 -14.91
N ASP A 165 5.98 -6.93 -15.35
CA ASP A 165 7.29 -7.41 -14.90
C ASP A 165 7.42 -7.28 -13.38
N ARG A 166 8.29 -8.10 -12.75
CA ARG A 166 8.48 -8.12 -11.29
C ARG A 166 8.89 -6.78 -10.74
N ALA A 167 9.90 -6.17 -11.35
CA ALA A 167 10.41 -4.86 -10.95
C ALA A 167 9.32 -3.78 -11.14
N LYS A 168 8.55 -3.84 -12.24
CA LYS A 168 7.48 -2.89 -12.54
C LYS A 168 6.26 -3.06 -11.64
N ALA A 169 5.92 -4.27 -11.23
CA ALA A 169 4.89 -4.52 -10.24
C ALA A 169 5.29 -3.95 -8.85
N ALA A 170 6.54 -4.11 -8.45
CA ALA A 170 7.06 -3.52 -7.22
C ALA A 170 7.10 -1.99 -7.30
N GLU A 171 7.59 -1.41 -8.40
CA GLU A 171 7.61 0.04 -8.65
C GLU A 171 6.19 0.64 -8.54
N PHE A 172 5.21 0.06 -9.24
CA PHE A 172 3.81 0.50 -9.16
C PHE A 172 3.26 0.40 -7.74
N SER A 173 3.55 -0.70 -7.04
CA SER A 173 3.13 -0.93 -5.65
C SER A 173 3.70 0.12 -4.70
N PHE A 174 4.98 0.49 -4.82
CA PHE A 174 5.60 1.50 -3.97
C PHE A 174 5.05 2.91 -4.26
N LEU A 175 4.86 3.27 -5.53
CA LEU A 175 4.25 4.55 -5.91
C LEU A 175 2.79 4.64 -5.44
N LEU A 176 2.00 3.57 -5.59
CA LEU A 176 0.64 3.49 -5.08
C LEU A 176 0.63 3.59 -3.55
N GLY A 177 1.62 2.96 -2.91
CA GLY A 177 1.84 3.05 -1.48
C GLY A 177 2.11 4.46 -0.99
N LEU A 178 2.92 5.21 -1.71
CA LEU A 178 3.22 6.60 -1.41
C LEU A 178 1.93 7.45 -1.41
N ILE A 179 1.12 7.32 -2.45
CA ILE A 179 -0.16 8.04 -2.57
C ILE A 179 -1.11 7.64 -1.44
N THR A 180 -1.28 6.34 -1.21
CA THR A 180 -2.22 5.82 -0.20
C THR A 180 -1.83 6.24 1.22
N LEU A 181 -0.54 6.16 1.57
CA LEU A 181 -0.06 6.55 2.90
C LEU A 181 -0.15 8.05 3.13
N THR A 182 0.20 8.85 2.11
CA THR A 182 0.10 10.31 2.19
C THR A 182 -1.36 10.74 2.33
N ALA A 183 -2.27 10.14 1.56
CA ALA A 183 -3.70 10.43 1.65
C ALA A 183 -4.28 10.00 3.01
N ALA A 184 -3.94 8.81 3.52
CA ALA A 184 -4.40 8.35 4.84
C ALA A 184 -3.86 9.22 5.98
N ALA A 185 -2.59 9.63 5.91
CA ALA A 185 -2.00 10.55 6.88
C ALA A 185 -2.70 11.93 6.85
N GLY A 186 -2.92 12.48 5.66
CA GLY A 186 -3.66 13.73 5.48
C GLY A 186 -5.08 13.65 6.02
N TYR A 187 -5.81 12.58 5.71
CA TYR A 187 -7.16 12.36 6.23
C TYR A 187 -7.20 12.31 7.77
N LYS A 188 -6.28 11.57 8.39
CA LYS A 188 -6.18 11.50 9.87
C LYS A 188 -5.79 12.84 10.48
N CYS A 189 -4.89 13.60 9.85
CA CYS A 189 -4.55 14.95 10.31
C CYS A 189 -5.77 15.89 10.30
N VAL A 190 -6.58 15.86 9.25
CA VAL A 190 -7.76 16.73 9.14
C VAL A 190 -8.87 16.30 10.11
N THR A 191 -9.18 15.00 10.18
CA THR A 191 -10.30 14.50 11.01
C THR A 191 -10.00 14.49 12.50
N LYS A 192 -8.74 14.33 12.91
CA LYS A 192 -8.33 14.30 14.33
C LYS A 192 -7.58 15.56 14.76
N TRP A 193 -7.65 16.64 13.98
CA TRP A 193 -6.94 17.90 14.27
C TRP A 193 -7.29 18.48 15.65
N SER A 194 -8.55 18.45 16.05
CA SER A 194 -9.01 18.93 17.35
C SER A 194 -8.42 18.16 18.53
N LEU A 195 -8.26 16.84 18.38
CA LEU A 195 -7.63 15.99 19.39
C LEU A 195 -6.11 16.22 19.45
N MET A 196 -5.47 16.37 18.29
CA MET A 196 -4.03 16.62 18.20
C MET A 196 -3.65 18.00 18.75
N SER A 197 -4.44 19.03 18.49
CA SER A 197 -4.19 20.38 18.98
C SER A 197 -4.33 20.49 20.51
N GLN A 198 -5.21 19.72 21.14
CA GLN A 198 -5.36 19.67 22.59
C GLN A 198 -4.16 19.01 23.29
N HIS A 199 -3.53 18.02 22.66
CA HIS A 199 -2.34 17.34 23.21
C HIS A 199 -1.01 18.06 22.94
N LEU A 200 -0.96 18.94 21.93
CA LEU A 200 0.21 19.78 21.63
C LEU A 200 0.24 21.08 22.42
N ALA A 201 -0.87 21.46 23.07
CA ALA A 201 -0.99 22.69 23.88
C ALA A 201 -0.73 22.45 25.37
N MET A 202 -0.38 21.24 25.79
CA MET A 202 0.10 20.87 27.14
C MET A 202 1.62 20.68 27.13
#